data_54f7befca7b34a1623f46884ab47aa47
#
_entry.id   54f7befca7b34a1623f46884ab47aa47
#
_cell.length_a   1.000
_cell.length_b   1.000
_cell.length_c   1.000
_cell.angle_alpha   90.00
_cell.angle_beta   90.00
_cell.angle_gamma   90.00
#
_symmetry.space_group_name_H-M   'P 1'
#
loop_
_entity.id
_entity.type
_entity.pdbx_description
1 polymer ?
#
loop_
_entity_poly.entity_id
_entity_poly.type
_entity_poly.pdbx_seq_one_letter_code
_entity_poly.pdbx_strand_id
1 'polypeptide(L)'
;MASIGLLALGVTIIIITRGIDLSSGSVLAVAAVVSASTAQTLDWGMRMYPNLPELPVIVPILVALGVGALCGLINGALIAYTGIPPFIATLGMMIIARGAALLYSDGRPISSLIDSYQWIGQGNIAGIPVPVVIFLVMALFTYVLLNYTRFGKYAYAIGGNETAAYVSGINVTKYKILVYVYAGLLAGIAALILTARINSGQPGLGNMYELDAIAAATVGGVSHAGGIGTIQGTIVGTMIMGVLQNGLDLLNVSAYWQQVVKGLVIVVAVIFDMKRQKKSK
;
A
#
# COMPACT_ATOMS: atom_id res chain seq x y z
N MET A 1 7.46 9.78 0.20
CA MET A 1 8.03 8.53 0.75
C MET A 1 7.13 7.81 1.75
N ALA A 2 6.50 8.50 2.72
CA ALA A 2 5.64 7.84 3.72
C ALA A 2 4.54 6.96 3.10
N SER A 3 3.84 7.43 2.05
CA SER A 3 2.79 6.65 1.37
C SER A 3 3.32 5.38 0.70
N ILE A 4 4.47 5.46 0.01
CA ILE A 4 5.13 4.28 -0.59
C ILE A 4 5.59 3.32 0.51
N GLY A 5 6.13 3.84 1.62
CA GLY A 5 6.52 3.04 2.76
C GLY A 5 5.35 2.26 3.39
N LEU A 6 4.18 2.87 3.52
CA LEU A 6 2.97 2.21 4.00
C LEU A 6 2.56 1.05 3.06
N LEU A 7 2.56 1.29 1.75
CA LEU A 7 2.31 0.23 0.77
C LEU A 7 3.35 -0.88 0.88
N ALA A 8 4.64 -0.52 1.04
CA ALA A 8 5.73 -1.48 1.19
C ALA A 8 5.58 -2.37 2.44
N LEU A 9 5.08 -1.83 3.57
CA LEU A 9 4.76 -2.64 4.75
C LEU A 9 3.69 -3.70 4.45
N GLY A 10 2.63 -3.33 3.73
CA GLY A 10 1.58 -4.25 3.31
C GLY A 10 2.09 -5.32 2.34
N VAL A 11 2.78 -4.88 1.29
CA VAL A 11 3.38 -5.75 0.27
C VAL A 11 4.40 -6.71 0.90
N THR A 12 5.15 -6.28 1.92
CA THR A 12 6.08 -7.14 2.65
C THR A 12 5.38 -8.38 3.22
N ILE A 13 4.24 -8.21 3.89
CA ILE A 13 3.52 -9.34 4.47
C ILE A 13 2.95 -10.26 3.37
N ILE A 14 2.45 -9.66 2.29
CA ILE A 14 1.96 -10.41 1.13
C ILE A 14 3.09 -11.25 0.51
N ILE A 15 4.27 -10.67 0.28
CA ILE A 15 5.42 -11.41 -0.28
C ILE A 15 5.88 -12.51 0.70
N ILE A 16 5.92 -12.24 2.00
CA ILE A 16 6.23 -13.27 3.02
C ILE A 16 5.30 -14.47 2.86
N THR A 17 4.01 -14.29 2.54
CA THR A 17 3.06 -15.39 2.30
C THR A 17 3.06 -15.94 0.86
N ARG A 18 4.09 -15.66 0.06
CA ARG A 18 4.22 -16.02 -1.38
C ARG A 18 3.15 -15.38 -2.26
N GLY A 19 2.53 -14.28 -1.81
CA GLY A 19 1.63 -13.48 -2.61
C GLY A 19 2.36 -12.38 -3.39
N ILE A 20 1.63 -11.79 -4.32
CA ILE A 20 2.02 -10.56 -5.01
C ILE A 20 0.78 -9.67 -5.03
N ASP A 21 0.93 -8.37 -4.81
CA ASP A 21 -0.15 -7.39 -4.94
C ASP A 21 0.25 -6.27 -5.89
N LEU A 22 -0.36 -6.28 -7.05
CA LEU A 22 -0.23 -5.21 -8.05
C LEU A 22 -1.35 -4.17 -7.96
N SER A 23 -2.30 -4.33 -7.04
CA SER A 23 -3.47 -3.45 -6.96
C SER A 23 -3.30 -2.28 -6.01
N SER A 24 -2.31 -2.31 -5.11
CA SER A 24 -2.19 -1.38 -3.99
C SER A 24 -2.20 0.09 -4.39
N GLY A 25 -1.56 0.47 -5.51
CA GLY A 25 -1.57 1.83 -6.04
C GLY A 25 -2.95 2.26 -6.60
N SER A 26 -3.69 1.34 -7.22
CA SER A 26 -5.05 1.60 -7.72
C SER A 26 -6.09 1.59 -6.59
N VAL A 27 -5.92 0.74 -5.58
CA VAL A 27 -6.71 0.74 -4.34
C VAL A 27 -6.53 2.06 -3.59
N LEU A 28 -5.29 2.56 -3.52
CA LEU A 28 -5.00 3.90 -3.01
C LEU A 28 -5.81 4.97 -3.78
N ALA A 29 -5.84 4.92 -5.12
CA ALA A 29 -6.55 5.91 -5.92
C ALA A 29 -8.06 5.91 -5.67
N VAL A 30 -8.72 4.74 -5.65
CA VAL A 30 -10.16 4.68 -5.36
C VAL A 30 -10.46 5.11 -3.92
N ALA A 31 -9.64 4.72 -2.95
CA ALA A 31 -9.77 5.19 -1.56
C ALA A 31 -9.60 6.71 -1.46
N ALA A 32 -8.67 7.30 -2.23
CA ALA A 32 -8.41 8.73 -2.30
C ALA A 32 -9.63 9.51 -2.81
N VAL A 33 -10.20 9.13 -3.96
CA VAL A 33 -11.35 9.85 -4.53
C VAL A 33 -12.61 9.71 -3.69
N VAL A 34 -12.89 8.50 -3.16
CA VAL A 34 -14.08 8.26 -2.33
C VAL A 34 -13.96 8.97 -0.97
N SER A 35 -12.79 8.96 -0.35
CA SER A 35 -12.54 9.69 0.88
C SER A 35 -12.62 11.22 0.67
N ALA A 36 -11.97 11.74 -0.38
CA ALA A 36 -11.98 13.16 -0.70
C ALA A 36 -13.40 13.69 -0.92
N SER A 37 -14.28 12.94 -1.57
CA SER A 37 -15.66 13.36 -1.83
C SER A 37 -16.48 13.62 -0.56
N THR A 38 -16.11 12.98 0.55
CA THR A 38 -16.75 13.17 1.86
C THR A 38 -16.07 14.22 2.73
N ALA A 39 -14.96 14.79 2.26
CA ALA A 39 -14.13 15.75 2.99
C ALA A 39 -14.10 17.15 2.35
N GLN A 40 -14.94 17.44 1.36
CA GLN A 40 -14.96 18.74 0.68
C GLN A 40 -15.55 19.84 1.55
N THR A 41 -14.96 21.06 1.48
CA THR A 41 -15.45 22.25 2.18
C THR A 41 -16.80 22.73 1.63
N LEU A 42 -17.62 23.37 2.47
CA LEU A 42 -18.97 23.84 2.08
C LEU A 42 -18.91 24.93 0.99
N ASP A 43 -17.87 25.75 1.01
CA ASP A 43 -17.72 26.89 0.11
C ASP A 43 -17.29 26.51 -1.32
N TRP A 44 -16.99 25.21 -1.55
CA TRP A 44 -16.55 24.76 -2.86
C TRP A 44 -17.72 24.55 -3.81
N GLY A 45 -17.83 25.39 -4.85
CA GLY A 45 -18.94 25.37 -5.81
C GLY A 45 -19.04 24.10 -6.68
N MET A 46 -17.97 23.28 -6.75
CA MET A 46 -17.93 22.03 -7.53
C MET A 46 -17.89 20.79 -6.63
N ARG A 47 -18.62 20.82 -5.52
CA ARG A 47 -18.72 19.67 -4.62
C ARG A 47 -19.37 18.48 -5.31
N MET A 48 -18.84 17.30 -5.05
CA MET A 48 -19.42 16.05 -5.55
C MET A 48 -20.80 15.77 -4.95
N TYR A 49 -20.98 16.13 -3.67
CA TYR A 49 -22.24 16.02 -2.94
C TYR A 49 -22.69 17.39 -2.40
N PRO A 50 -23.40 18.22 -3.21
CA PRO A 50 -23.76 19.58 -2.82
C PRO A 50 -24.57 19.67 -1.52
N ASN A 51 -25.44 18.69 -1.27
CA ASN A 51 -26.34 18.65 -0.10
C ASN A 51 -25.73 17.97 1.14
N LEU A 52 -24.49 17.47 1.05
CA LEU A 52 -23.85 16.82 2.20
C LEU A 52 -23.34 17.90 3.16
N PRO A 53 -23.70 17.86 4.46
CA PRO A 53 -23.10 18.76 5.45
C PRO A 53 -21.59 18.51 5.59
N GLU A 54 -20.88 19.44 6.20
CA GLU A 54 -19.49 19.20 6.55
C GLU A 54 -19.40 18.07 7.58
N LEU A 55 -18.70 17.01 7.21
CA LEU A 55 -18.57 15.82 8.03
C LEU A 55 -17.32 15.91 8.93
N PRO A 56 -17.37 15.37 10.15
CA PRO A 56 -16.18 15.21 10.98
C PRO A 56 -15.09 14.41 10.23
N VAL A 57 -13.83 14.79 10.39
CA VAL A 57 -12.68 14.17 9.69
C VAL A 57 -12.59 12.66 9.87
N ILE A 58 -13.17 12.12 10.94
CA ILE A 58 -13.22 10.67 11.17
C ILE A 58 -13.98 9.92 10.08
N VAL A 59 -15.00 10.56 9.46
CA VAL A 59 -15.81 9.93 8.41
C VAL A 59 -14.97 9.66 7.16
N PRO A 60 -14.31 10.64 6.51
CA PRO A 60 -13.43 10.36 5.39
C PRO A 60 -12.27 9.41 5.73
N ILE A 61 -11.78 9.40 6.98
CA ILE A 61 -10.78 8.41 7.41
C ILE A 61 -11.37 7.00 7.35
N LEU A 62 -12.53 6.78 7.97
CA LEU A 62 -13.18 5.47 7.96
C LEU A 62 -13.56 5.02 6.55
N VAL A 63 -13.97 5.95 5.70
CA VAL A 63 -14.26 5.67 4.29
C VAL A 63 -13.01 5.18 3.54
N ALA A 64 -11.87 5.86 3.68
CA ALA A 64 -10.63 5.42 3.04
C ALA A 64 -10.20 4.03 3.51
N LEU A 65 -10.25 3.79 4.82
CA LEU A 65 -9.92 2.49 5.42
C LEU A 65 -10.89 1.41 4.98
N GLY A 66 -12.19 1.71 4.94
CA GLY A 66 -13.24 0.79 4.51
C GLY A 66 -13.08 0.37 3.04
N VAL A 67 -12.83 1.32 2.15
CA VAL A 67 -12.58 1.05 0.72
C VAL A 67 -11.32 0.20 0.56
N GLY A 68 -10.22 0.57 1.21
CA GLY A 68 -8.99 -0.21 1.16
C GLY A 68 -9.16 -1.64 1.68
N ALA A 69 -9.80 -1.78 2.85
CA ALA A 69 -10.08 -3.09 3.45
C ALA A 69 -10.99 -3.95 2.57
N LEU A 70 -12.02 -3.36 1.93
CA LEU A 70 -12.93 -4.06 1.04
C LEU A 70 -12.19 -4.59 -0.21
N CYS A 71 -11.35 -3.79 -0.85
CA CYS A 71 -10.54 -4.24 -1.98
C CYS A 71 -9.59 -5.36 -1.55
N GLY A 72 -8.94 -5.22 -0.40
CA GLY A 72 -8.08 -6.25 0.18
C GLY A 72 -8.85 -7.53 0.51
N LEU A 73 -10.07 -7.42 1.05
CA LEU A 73 -10.95 -8.55 1.33
C LEU A 73 -11.31 -9.30 0.05
N ILE A 74 -11.67 -8.58 -1.01
CA ILE A 74 -12.01 -9.17 -2.32
C ILE A 74 -10.80 -9.92 -2.88
N ASN A 75 -9.61 -9.31 -2.91
CA ASN A 75 -8.38 -9.96 -3.36
C ASN A 75 -8.08 -11.22 -2.54
N GLY A 76 -8.07 -11.07 -1.22
CA GLY A 76 -7.77 -12.17 -0.32
C GLY A 76 -8.76 -13.32 -0.43
N ALA A 77 -10.06 -13.02 -0.55
CA ALA A 77 -11.11 -14.03 -0.72
C ALA A 77 -10.98 -14.75 -2.07
N LEU A 78 -10.79 -14.01 -3.17
CA LEU A 78 -10.57 -14.61 -4.49
C LEU A 78 -9.38 -15.57 -4.46
N ILE A 79 -8.24 -15.14 -3.95
CA ILE A 79 -7.02 -15.96 -3.89
C ILE A 79 -7.22 -17.18 -2.98
N ALA A 80 -7.82 -16.98 -1.80
CA ALA A 80 -7.92 -18.02 -0.79
C ALA A 80 -8.98 -19.08 -1.08
N TYR A 81 -10.12 -18.71 -1.71
CA TYR A 81 -11.20 -19.64 -1.99
C TYR A 81 -11.11 -20.26 -3.38
N THR A 82 -10.68 -19.52 -4.41
CA THR A 82 -10.64 -20.04 -5.77
C THR A 82 -9.29 -20.66 -6.14
N GLY A 83 -8.23 -20.34 -5.38
CA GLY A 83 -6.87 -20.81 -5.67
C GLY A 83 -6.22 -20.16 -6.90
N ILE A 84 -6.82 -19.08 -7.45
CA ILE A 84 -6.20 -18.36 -8.58
C ILE A 84 -4.86 -17.75 -8.16
N PRO A 85 -3.88 -17.67 -9.07
CA PRO A 85 -2.60 -17.04 -8.77
C PRO A 85 -2.79 -15.60 -8.27
N PRO A 86 -2.11 -15.21 -7.18
CA PRO A 86 -2.23 -13.87 -6.60
C PRO A 86 -1.98 -12.75 -7.60
N PHE A 87 -1.02 -12.93 -8.51
CA PHE A 87 -0.74 -12.00 -9.60
C PHE A 87 -1.97 -11.70 -10.46
N ILE A 88 -2.73 -12.74 -10.85
CA ILE A 88 -3.92 -12.58 -11.71
C ILE A 88 -5.04 -11.85 -10.96
N ALA A 89 -5.31 -12.23 -9.71
CA ALA A 89 -6.35 -11.59 -8.89
C ALA A 89 -6.06 -10.10 -8.70
N THR A 90 -4.82 -9.76 -8.30
CA THR A 90 -4.45 -8.39 -8.00
C THR A 90 -4.27 -7.53 -9.25
N LEU A 91 -3.85 -8.12 -10.39
CA LEU A 91 -3.87 -7.43 -11.68
C LEU A 91 -5.30 -7.07 -12.10
N GLY A 92 -6.25 -7.99 -11.95
CA GLY A 92 -7.67 -7.72 -12.16
C GLY A 92 -8.18 -6.59 -11.27
N MET A 93 -7.87 -6.66 -9.96
CA MET A 93 -8.25 -5.61 -9.01
C MET A 93 -7.59 -4.26 -9.34
N MET A 94 -6.35 -4.25 -9.81
CA MET A 94 -5.67 -3.03 -10.25
C MET A 94 -6.47 -2.29 -11.32
N ILE A 95 -6.93 -3.01 -12.33
CA ILE A 95 -7.73 -2.44 -13.44
C ILE A 95 -9.11 -2.02 -12.94
N ILE A 96 -9.79 -2.87 -12.16
CA ILE A 96 -11.11 -2.60 -11.59
C ILE A 96 -11.08 -1.37 -10.68
N ALA A 97 -10.15 -1.30 -9.72
CA ALA A 97 -10.04 -0.18 -8.79
C ALA A 97 -9.67 1.13 -9.51
N ARG A 98 -8.79 1.08 -10.52
CA ARG A 98 -8.46 2.26 -11.34
C ARG A 98 -9.68 2.72 -12.14
N GLY A 99 -10.40 1.80 -12.78
CA GLY A 99 -11.64 2.10 -13.49
C GLY A 99 -12.72 2.67 -12.55
N ALA A 100 -12.89 2.09 -11.36
CA ALA A 100 -13.82 2.58 -10.36
C ALA A 100 -13.46 4.01 -9.88
N ALA A 101 -12.17 4.31 -9.68
CA ALA A 101 -11.72 5.65 -9.32
C ALA A 101 -12.07 6.68 -10.41
N LEU A 102 -11.83 6.33 -11.68
CA LEU A 102 -12.16 7.19 -12.83
C LEU A 102 -13.68 7.37 -13.00
N LEU A 103 -14.45 6.30 -12.92
CA LEU A 103 -15.92 6.35 -13.01
C LEU A 103 -16.52 7.18 -11.87
N TYR A 104 -16.07 6.95 -10.64
CA TYR A 104 -16.58 7.64 -9.47
C TYR A 104 -16.33 9.15 -9.53
N SER A 105 -15.16 9.58 -9.98
CA SER A 105 -14.77 10.99 -10.06
C SER A 105 -15.09 11.67 -11.40
N ASP A 106 -15.68 10.95 -12.36
CA ASP A 106 -15.83 11.40 -13.76
C ASP A 106 -14.49 11.87 -14.36
N GLY A 107 -13.40 11.19 -14.00
CA GLY A 107 -12.04 11.52 -14.40
C GLY A 107 -11.49 12.83 -13.81
N ARG A 108 -12.23 13.52 -12.94
CA ARG A 108 -11.87 14.85 -12.40
C ARG A 108 -11.26 14.75 -11.01
N PRO A 109 -10.37 15.68 -10.64
CA PRO A 109 -9.89 15.81 -9.27
C PRO A 109 -11.02 16.24 -8.32
N ILE A 110 -11.11 15.63 -7.15
CA ILE A 110 -12.00 16.03 -6.06
C ILE A 110 -11.18 16.86 -5.07
N SER A 111 -11.27 18.18 -5.20
CA SER A 111 -10.41 19.14 -4.51
C SER A 111 -11.15 19.93 -3.43
N SER A 112 -10.41 20.78 -2.70
CA SER A 112 -10.92 21.67 -1.66
C SER A 112 -11.42 20.91 -0.44
N LEU A 113 -10.48 20.29 0.27
CA LEU A 113 -10.76 19.47 1.43
C LEU A 113 -10.71 20.32 2.70
N ILE A 114 -11.45 19.90 3.74
CA ILE A 114 -11.47 20.57 5.05
C ILE A 114 -10.08 20.57 5.70
N ASP A 115 -9.76 21.61 6.47
CA ASP A 115 -8.44 21.81 7.09
C ASP A 115 -8.01 20.66 7.99
N SER A 116 -8.95 20.08 8.73
CA SER A 116 -8.71 18.93 9.58
C SER A 116 -8.28 17.68 8.80
N TYR A 117 -8.72 17.53 7.56
CA TYR A 117 -8.26 16.48 6.66
C TYR A 117 -6.87 16.81 6.09
N GLN A 118 -6.66 18.06 5.67
CA GLN A 118 -5.37 18.51 5.13
C GLN A 118 -4.25 18.35 6.15
N TRP A 119 -4.54 18.52 7.45
CA TRP A 119 -3.58 18.36 8.53
C TRP A 119 -2.92 16.96 8.55
N ILE A 120 -3.62 15.90 8.11
CA ILE A 120 -3.08 14.53 8.01
C ILE A 120 -1.87 14.48 7.06
N GLY A 121 -1.87 15.28 5.99
CA GLY A 121 -0.81 15.28 4.98
C GLY A 121 0.19 16.43 5.10
N GLN A 122 -0.22 17.54 5.72
CA GLN A 122 0.54 18.80 5.77
C GLN A 122 0.92 19.22 7.19
N GLY A 123 0.29 18.62 8.20
CA GLY A 123 0.54 18.96 9.60
C GLY A 123 1.92 18.55 10.10
N ASN A 124 2.32 19.14 11.24
CA ASN A 124 3.56 18.85 11.93
C ASN A 124 3.28 18.59 13.43
N ILE A 125 3.96 17.60 13.99
CA ILE A 125 3.96 17.29 15.42
C ILE A 125 5.39 17.44 15.92
N ALA A 126 5.65 18.42 16.79
CA ALA A 126 6.98 18.69 17.33
C ALA A 126 8.09 18.82 16.25
N GLY A 127 7.77 19.44 15.11
CA GLY A 127 8.71 19.60 13.99
C GLY A 127 8.81 18.40 13.04
N ILE A 128 8.12 17.29 13.33
CA ILE A 128 8.10 16.10 12.47
C ILE A 128 6.81 16.13 11.65
N PRO A 129 6.88 15.99 10.30
CA PRO A 129 5.68 15.91 9.45
C PRO A 129 4.77 14.75 9.87
N VAL A 130 3.45 15.01 9.97
CA VAL A 130 2.44 13.99 10.32
C VAL A 130 2.54 12.72 9.47
N PRO A 131 2.76 12.78 8.14
CA PRO A 131 2.96 11.58 7.33
C PRO A 131 4.09 10.67 7.81
N VAL A 132 5.18 11.24 8.33
CA VAL A 132 6.32 10.48 8.86
C VAL A 132 5.92 9.81 10.18
N VAL A 133 5.22 10.53 11.04
CA VAL A 133 4.70 9.96 12.31
C VAL A 133 3.76 8.79 12.04
N ILE A 134 2.80 8.95 11.11
CA ILE A 134 1.88 7.87 10.72
C ILE A 134 2.66 6.66 10.18
N PHE A 135 3.64 6.88 9.31
CA PHE A 135 4.48 5.80 8.78
C PHE A 135 5.22 5.05 9.90
N LEU A 136 5.86 5.77 10.83
CA LEU A 136 6.61 5.16 11.93
C LEU A 136 5.69 4.38 12.89
N VAL A 137 4.51 4.91 13.21
CA VAL A 137 3.52 4.23 14.04
C VAL A 137 3.04 2.95 13.35
N MET A 138 2.72 3.01 12.06
CA MET A 138 2.29 1.83 11.31
C MET A 138 3.42 0.82 11.10
N ALA A 139 4.66 1.28 10.95
CA ALA A 139 5.83 0.40 10.88
C ALA A 139 6.06 -0.33 12.20
N LEU A 140 5.95 0.38 13.33
CA LEU A 140 6.02 -0.23 14.67
C LEU A 140 4.88 -1.23 14.90
N PHE A 141 3.65 -0.85 14.54
CA PHE A 141 2.49 -1.73 14.64
C PHE A 141 2.69 -3.01 13.79
N THR A 142 3.13 -2.86 12.55
CA THR A 142 3.41 -3.98 11.64
C THR A 142 4.54 -4.86 12.18
N TYR A 143 5.57 -4.25 12.76
CA TYR A 143 6.68 -4.96 13.39
C TYR A 143 6.18 -5.83 14.56
N VAL A 144 5.37 -5.25 15.45
CA VAL A 144 4.75 -5.99 16.57
C VAL A 144 3.83 -7.09 16.05
N LEU A 145 3.00 -6.78 15.06
CA LEU A 145 2.09 -7.74 14.43
C LEU A 145 2.82 -8.97 13.87
N LEU A 146 3.94 -8.75 13.17
CA LEU A 146 4.72 -9.84 12.56
C LEU A 146 5.56 -10.64 13.57
N ASN A 147 6.20 -9.97 14.54
CA ASN A 147 7.18 -10.63 15.38
C ASN A 147 6.58 -11.21 16.67
N TYR A 148 5.51 -10.59 17.21
CA TYR A 148 5.01 -10.92 18.54
C TYR A 148 3.62 -11.53 18.56
N THR A 149 2.92 -11.63 17.40
CA THR A 149 1.56 -12.19 17.36
C THR A 149 1.49 -13.53 16.61
N ARG A 150 0.36 -14.23 16.80
CA ARG A 150 0.04 -15.45 16.03
C ARG A 150 -0.10 -15.16 14.54
N PHE A 151 -0.55 -13.96 14.18
CA PHE A 151 -0.69 -13.55 12.79
C PHE A 151 0.65 -13.65 12.05
N GLY A 152 1.71 -13.05 12.59
CA GLY A 152 3.03 -13.10 11.96
C GLY A 152 3.60 -14.52 11.90
N LYS A 153 3.50 -15.28 13.00
CA LYS A 153 3.97 -16.67 13.02
C LYS A 153 3.32 -17.51 11.93
N TYR A 154 2.02 -17.35 11.73
CA TYR A 154 1.28 -18.07 10.69
C TYR A 154 1.59 -17.56 9.28
N ALA A 155 1.79 -16.25 9.11
CA ALA A 155 2.23 -15.69 7.83
C ALA A 155 3.58 -16.27 7.38
N TYR A 156 4.57 -16.34 8.28
CA TYR A 156 5.86 -16.98 7.99
C TYR A 156 5.74 -18.48 7.74
N ALA A 157 4.91 -19.20 8.51
CA ALA A 157 4.68 -20.63 8.32
C ALA A 157 4.05 -20.92 6.96
N ILE A 158 3.00 -20.17 6.57
CA ILE A 158 2.35 -20.29 5.26
C ILE A 158 3.34 -20.01 4.13
N GLY A 159 4.14 -18.95 4.28
CA GLY A 159 5.14 -18.61 3.28
C GLY A 159 6.29 -19.61 3.19
N GLY A 160 6.66 -20.26 4.29
CA GLY A 160 7.69 -21.30 4.29
C GLY A 160 7.22 -22.58 3.56
N ASN A 161 6.08 -23.12 3.99
CA ASN A 161 5.44 -24.28 3.35
C ASN A 161 3.93 -24.29 3.66
N GLU A 162 3.13 -23.92 2.68
CA GLU A 162 1.67 -23.83 2.82
C GLU A 162 1.02 -25.17 3.20
N THR A 163 1.46 -26.28 2.57
CA THR A 163 0.95 -27.61 2.85
C THR A 163 1.27 -28.04 4.28
N ALA A 164 2.50 -27.82 4.73
CA ALA A 164 2.90 -28.13 6.09
C ALA A 164 2.15 -27.28 7.12
N ALA A 165 1.93 -25.99 6.83
CA ALA A 165 1.13 -25.09 7.67
C ALA A 165 -0.32 -25.59 7.79
N TYR A 166 -0.95 -26.01 6.69
CA TYR A 166 -2.30 -26.58 6.68
C TYR A 166 -2.40 -27.85 7.52
N VAL A 167 -1.49 -28.80 7.33
CA VAL A 167 -1.46 -30.07 8.09
C VAL A 167 -1.21 -29.82 9.58
N SER A 168 -0.50 -28.74 9.92
CA SER A 168 -0.27 -28.31 11.31
C SER A 168 -1.49 -27.60 11.94
N GLY A 169 -2.65 -27.56 11.25
CA GLY A 169 -3.90 -26.98 11.75
C GLY A 169 -4.02 -25.47 11.60
N ILE A 170 -3.14 -24.82 10.81
CA ILE A 170 -3.27 -23.40 10.51
C ILE A 170 -4.37 -23.18 9.46
N ASN A 171 -5.33 -22.30 9.75
CA ASN A 171 -6.35 -21.90 8.78
C ASN A 171 -5.74 -20.96 7.72
N VAL A 172 -5.13 -21.56 6.68
CA VAL A 172 -4.44 -20.85 5.61
C VAL A 172 -5.35 -19.85 4.91
N THR A 173 -6.59 -20.24 4.59
CA THR A 173 -7.59 -19.38 3.95
C THR A 173 -7.81 -18.08 4.73
N LYS A 174 -8.07 -18.20 6.03
CA LYS A 174 -8.30 -17.03 6.91
C LYS A 174 -7.09 -16.10 6.92
N TYR A 175 -5.89 -16.64 7.07
CA TYR A 175 -4.69 -15.79 7.17
C TYR A 175 -4.29 -15.16 5.84
N LYS A 176 -4.49 -15.84 4.70
CA LYS A 176 -4.35 -15.22 3.38
C LYS A 176 -5.29 -14.02 3.24
N ILE A 177 -6.57 -14.17 3.58
CA ILE A 177 -7.54 -13.06 3.52
C ILE A 177 -7.08 -11.90 4.41
N LEU A 178 -6.71 -12.17 5.66
CA LEU A 178 -6.28 -11.14 6.62
C LEU A 178 -5.04 -10.37 6.15
N VAL A 179 -4.11 -11.03 5.47
CA VAL A 179 -2.91 -10.40 4.90
C VAL A 179 -3.29 -9.37 3.84
N TYR A 180 -4.18 -9.70 2.91
CA TYR A 180 -4.64 -8.76 1.88
C TYR A 180 -5.52 -7.65 2.46
N VAL A 181 -6.38 -7.93 3.43
CA VAL A 181 -7.17 -6.91 4.14
C VAL A 181 -6.25 -5.91 4.83
N TYR A 182 -5.21 -6.37 5.51
CA TYR A 182 -4.24 -5.51 6.16
C TYR A 182 -3.49 -4.62 5.15
N ALA A 183 -3.05 -5.19 4.03
CA ALA A 183 -2.40 -4.42 2.97
C ALA A 183 -3.36 -3.36 2.37
N GLY A 184 -4.63 -3.72 2.19
CA GLY A 184 -5.67 -2.79 1.75
C GLY A 184 -5.91 -1.65 2.74
N LEU A 185 -5.92 -1.93 4.05
CA LEU A 185 -5.98 -0.89 5.09
C LEU A 185 -4.80 0.08 5.00
N LEU A 186 -3.59 -0.42 4.79
CA LEU A 186 -2.40 0.42 4.60
C LEU A 186 -2.48 1.27 3.32
N ALA A 187 -3.07 0.72 2.25
CA ALA A 187 -3.35 1.49 1.04
C ALA A 187 -4.37 2.61 1.30
N GLY A 188 -5.39 2.37 2.12
CA GLY A 188 -6.32 3.40 2.59
C GLY A 188 -5.63 4.51 3.39
N ILE A 189 -4.72 4.17 4.32
CA ILE A 189 -3.94 5.16 5.07
C ILE A 189 -3.01 5.95 4.13
N ALA A 190 -2.36 5.28 3.18
CA ALA A 190 -1.52 5.94 2.19
C ALA A 190 -2.31 6.90 1.30
N ALA A 191 -3.57 6.55 0.97
CA ALA A 191 -4.51 7.42 0.26
C ALA A 191 -4.81 8.70 1.04
N LEU A 192 -5.13 8.59 2.34
CA LEU A 192 -5.39 9.75 3.20
C LEU A 192 -4.21 10.73 3.20
N ILE A 193 -3.00 10.22 3.43
CA ILE A 193 -1.79 11.05 3.46
C ILE A 193 -1.57 11.78 2.14
N LEU A 194 -1.69 11.05 1.02
CA LEU A 194 -1.39 11.62 -0.28
C LEU A 194 -2.45 12.65 -0.71
N THR A 195 -3.72 12.33 -0.50
CA THR A 195 -4.88 13.21 -0.77
C THR A 195 -4.82 14.48 0.09
N ALA A 196 -4.55 14.33 1.39
CA ALA A 196 -4.41 15.45 2.31
C ALA A 196 -3.22 16.36 1.93
N ARG A 197 -2.10 15.76 1.49
CA ARG A 197 -0.90 16.50 1.12
C ARG A 197 -1.10 17.42 -0.08
N ILE A 198 -1.85 16.99 -1.08
CA ILE A 198 -2.08 17.75 -2.31
C ILE A 198 -3.45 18.45 -2.32
N ASN A 199 -4.21 18.35 -1.21
CA ASN A 199 -5.56 18.90 -1.06
C ASN A 199 -6.52 18.44 -2.16
N SER A 200 -6.36 17.21 -2.65
CA SER A 200 -7.14 16.70 -3.78
C SER A 200 -7.11 15.17 -3.86
N GLY A 201 -8.27 14.54 -4.02
CA GLY A 201 -8.38 13.13 -4.42
C GLY A 201 -8.38 13.04 -5.95
N GLN A 202 -7.33 12.47 -6.53
CA GLN A 202 -7.21 12.33 -7.98
C GLN A 202 -7.25 10.86 -8.39
N PRO A 203 -7.99 10.47 -9.45
CA PRO A 203 -8.09 9.08 -9.88
C PRO A 203 -6.78 8.50 -10.44
N GLY A 204 -5.82 9.37 -10.78
CA GLY A 204 -4.48 9.01 -11.21
C GLY A 204 -3.46 8.81 -10.09
N LEU A 205 -3.81 9.06 -8.83
CA LEU A 205 -2.90 8.89 -7.70
C LEU A 205 -2.38 7.45 -7.58
N GLY A 206 -1.18 7.32 -7.05
CA GLY A 206 -0.58 6.02 -6.77
C GLY A 206 -0.23 5.20 -8.01
N ASN A 207 -0.20 5.78 -9.21
CA ASN A 207 0.20 5.07 -10.41
C ASN A 207 1.65 4.57 -10.28
N MET A 208 1.87 3.27 -10.49
CA MET A 208 3.14 2.55 -10.33
C MET A 208 3.69 2.51 -8.88
N TYR A 209 2.96 2.97 -7.86
CA TYR A 209 3.40 2.90 -6.46
C TYR A 209 3.49 1.46 -5.95
N GLU A 210 2.71 0.54 -6.50
CA GLU A 210 2.82 -0.90 -6.25
C GLU A 210 4.20 -1.43 -6.60
N LEU A 211 4.79 -0.99 -7.71
CA LEU A 211 6.14 -1.40 -8.12
C LEU A 211 7.21 -0.79 -7.21
N ASP A 212 7.06 0.48 -6.81
CA ASP A 212 7.95 1.12 -5.85
C ASP A 212 7.91 0.42 -4.48
N ALA A 213 6.71 -0.01 -4.05
CA ALA A 213 6.52 -0.75 -2.80
C ALA A 213 7.16 -2.15 -2.84
N ILE A 214 6.99 -2.88 -3.95
CA ILE A 214 7.64 -4.17 -4.19
C ILE A 214 9.16 -4.01 -4.22
N ALA A 215 9.66 -2.98 -4.93
CA ALA A 215 11.08 -2.67 -4.98
C ALA A 215 11.65 -2.41 -3.58
N ALA A 216 10.98 -1.57 -2.78
CA ALA A 216 11.39 -1.25 -1.42
C ALA A 216 11.44 -2.51 -0.53
N ALA A 217 10.42 -3.37 -0.59
CA ALA A 217 10.39 -4.63 0.14
C ALA A 217 11.52 -5.57 -0.29
N THR A 218 11.75 -5.72 -1.60
CA THR A 218 12.77 -6.63 -2.16
C THR A 218 14.19 -6.15 -1.85
N VAL A 219 14.48 -4.85 -2.05
CA VAL A 219 15.76 -4.22 -1.67
C VAL A 219 15.97 -4.33 -0.17
N GLY A 220 14.90 -4.26 0.62
CA GLY A 220 14.88 -4.51 2.07
C GLY A 220 15.11 -5.97 2.48
N GLY A 221 15.28 -6.90 1.52
CA GLY A 221 15.61 -8.29 1.77
C GLY A 221 14.42 -9.21 2.01
N VAL A 222 13.21 -8.79 1.60
CA VAL A 222 12.03 -9.67 1.57
C VAL A 222 12.14 -10.62 0.40
N SER A 223 12.00 -11.92 0.65
CA SER A 223 12.19 -12.95 -0.37
C SER A 223 10.90 -13.33 -1.07
N HIS A 224 10.91 -13.30 -2.39
CA HIS A 224 9.79 -13.74 -3.24
C HIS A 224 9.53 -15.26 -3.17
N ALA A 225 10.47 -16.06 -2.63
CA ALA A 225 10.20 -17.46 -2.33
C ALA A 225 9.29 -17.67 -1.11
N GLY A 226 9.00 -16.61 -0.37
CA GLY A 226 8.18 -16.62 0.84
C GLY A 226 8.93 -17.04 2.11
N GLY A 227 8.30 -16.80 3.25
CA GLY A 227 8.83 -17.20 4.56
C GLY A 227 10.03 -16.38 5.08
N ILE A 228 10.52 -15.41 4.33
CA ILE A 228 11.68 -14.57 4.68
C ILE A 228 11.37 -13.11 4.41
N GLY A 229 11.58 -12.26 5.40
CA GLY A 229 11.41 -10.82 5.31
C GLY A 229 11.35 -10.18 6.70
N THR A 230 11.70 -8.90 6.80
CA THR A 230 11.63 -8.14 8.06
C THR A 230 11.13 -6.73 7.81
N ILE A 231 10.42 -6.17 8.79
CA ILE A 231 9.93 -4.80 8.71
C ILE A 231 11.08 -3.80 8.73
N GLN A 232 12.12 -4.05 9.53
CA GLN A 232 13.32 -3.20 9.54
C GLN A 232 13.97 -3.15 8.16
N GLY A 233 14.09 -4.30 7.48
CA GLY A 233 14.58 -4.36 6.12
C GLY A 233 13.71 -3.53 5.16
N THR A 234 12.39 -3.66 5.24
CA THR A 234 11.46 -2.87 4.42
C THR A 234 11.60 -1.37 4.66
N ILE A 235 11.77 -0.93 5.91
CA ILE A 235 12.02 0.48 6.23
C ILE A 235 13.31 0.96 5.54
N VAL A 236 14.40 0.20 5.67
CA VAL A 236 15.68 0.53 5.02
C VAL A 236 15.52 0.55 3.50
N GLY A 237 14.85 -0.44 2.91
CA GLY A 237 14.56 -0.47 1.48
C GLY A 237 13.73 0.72 1.00
N THR A 238 12.73 1.14 1.80
CA THR A 238 11.93 2.34 1.53
C THR A 238 12.80 3.60 1.55
N MET A 239 13.73 3.70 2.51
CA MET A 239 14.67 4.82 2.59
C MET A 239 15.62 4.85 1.39
N ILE A 240 16.18 3.69 0.98
CA ILE A 240 17.06 3.57 -0.19
C ILE A 240 16.32 4.04 -1.45
N MET A 241 15.11 3.52 -1.70
CA MET A 241 14.28 3.94 -2.83
C MET A 241 13.95 5.43 -2.78
N GLY A 242 13.73 5.95 -1.55
CA GLY A 242 13.48 7.36 -1.32
C GLY A 242 14.65 8.27 -1.65
N VAL A 243 15.84 7.90 -1.20
CA VAL A 243 17.07 8.64 -1.50
C VAL A 243 17.38 8.60 -2.98
N LEU A 244 17.21 7.42 -3.61
CA LEU A 244 17.41 7.25 -5.05
C LEU A 244 16.49 8.16 -5.85
N GLN A 245 15.19 8.15 -5.54
CA GLN A 245 14.21 8.99 -6.26
C GLN A 245 14.49 10.48 -6.05
N ASN A 246 14.71 10.91 -4.80
CA ASN A 246 15.00 12.31 -4.51
C ASN A 246 16.33 12.76 -5.11
N GLY A 247 17.34 11.89 -5.13
CA GLY A 247 18.62 12.17 -5.78
C GLY A 247 18.48 12.36 -7.30
N LEU A 248 17.69 11.51 -7.96
CA LEU A 248 17.40 11.65 -9.39
C LEU A 248 16.62 12.95 -9.70
N ASP A 249 15.67 13.33 -8.83
CA ASP A 249 14.94 14.59 -8.93
C ASP A 249 15.87 15.80 -8.81
N LEU A 250 16.77 15.80 -7.81
CA LEU A 250 17.75 16.88 -7.59
C LEU A 250 18.76 17.01 -8.74
N LEU A 251 19.10 15.89 -9.39
CA LEU A 251 19.94 15.87 -10.59
C LEU A 251 19.19 16.23 -11.86
N ASN A 252 17.91 16.61 -11.77
CA ASN A 252 17.03 16.93 -12.90
C ASN A 252 16.95 15.78 -13.95
N VAL A 253 17.06 14.54 -13.51
CA VAL A 253 16.88 13.36 -14.38
C VAL A 253 15.41 13.28 -14.75
N SER A 254 15.10 13.18 -16.05
CA SER A 254 13.71 13.13 -16.50
C SER A 254 12.93 11.95 -15.90
N ALA A 255 11.62 12.14 -15.68
CA ALA A 255 10.74 11.10 -15.13
C ALA A 255 10.79 9.77 -15.94
N TYR A 256 11.05 9.85 -17.23
CA TYR A 256 11.18 8.68 -18.10
C TYR A 256 12.41 7.84 -17.73
N TRP A 257 13.57 8.47 -17.53
CA TRP A 257 14.79 7.80 -17.11
C TRP A 257 14.68 7.26 -15.68
N GLN A 258 13.96 7.98 -14.80
CA GLN A 258 13.70 7.48 -13.45
C GLN A 258 12.92 6.16 -13.45
N GLN A 259 11.94 5.99 -14.36
CA GLN A 259 11.22 4.72 -14.52
C GLN A 259 12.16 3.58 -15.00
N VAL A 260 13.07 3.87 -15.92
CA VAL A 260 14.07 2.89 -16.37
C VAL A 260 14.97 2.46 -15.20
N VAL A 261 15.49 3.43 -14.44
CA VAL A 261 16.34 3.14 -13.27
C VAL A 261 15.60 2.30 -12.23
N LYS A 262 14.34 2.65 -11.90
CA LYS A 262 13.49 1.87 -10.98
C LYS A 262 13.32 0.43 -11.47
N GLY A 263 13.00 0.24 -12.74
CA GLY A 263 12.86 -1.09 -13.33
C GLY A 263 14.15 -1.91 -13.21
N LEU A 264 15.29 -1.32 -13.49
CA LEU A 264 16.60 -1.98 -13.34
C LEU A 264 16.88 -2.36 -11.88
N VAL A 265 16.58 -1.47 -10.91
CA VAL A 265 16.76 -1.76 -9.48
C VAL A 265 15.92 -2.96 -9.05
N ILE A 266 14.65 -3.04 -9.50
CA ILE A 266 13.76 -4.19 -9.19
C ILE A 266 14.38 -5.49 -9.74
N VAL A 267 14.75 -5.51 -11.02
CA VAL A 267 15.31 -6.71 -11.66
C VAL A 267 16.60 -7.16 -10.97
N VAL A 268 17.49 -6.23 -10.68
CA VAL A 268 18.77 -6.52 -9.99
C VAL A 268 18.51 -7.06 -8.59
N ALA A 269 17.59 -6.44 -7.81
CA ALA A 269 17.25 -6.89 -6.47
C ALA A 269 16.69 -8.32 -6.46
N VAL A 270 15.79 -8.64 -7.41
CA VAL A 270 15.23 -10.00 -7.54
C VAL A 270 16.29 -11.02 -7.94
N ILE A 271 17.20 -10.67 -8.86
CA ILE A 271 18.32 -11.56 -9.23
C ILE A 271 19.20 -11.87 -8.03
N PHE A 272 19.52 -10.87 -7.20
CA PHE A 272 20.30 -11.08 -5.98
C PHE A 272 19.56 -11.95 -4.97
N ASP A 273 18.26 -11.74 -4.76
CA ASP A 273 17.42 -12.59 -3.90
C ASP A 273 17.46 -14.05 -4.36
N MET A 274 17.22 -14.32 -5.65
CA MET A 274 17.26 -15.68 -6.21
C MET A 274 18.62 -16.35 -6.08
N LYS A 275 19.72 -15.61 -6.29
CA LYS A 275 21.08 -16.16 -6.13
C LYS A 275 21.38 -16.50 -4.67
N ARG A 276 20.93 -15.68 -3.71
CA ARG A 276 21.10 -15.94 -2.28
C ARG A 276 20.38 -17.20 -1.84
N GLN A 277 19.16 -17.42 -2.34
CA GLN A 277 18.37 -18.62 -2.05
C GLN A 277 19.01 -19.91 -2.57
N LYS A 278 19.63 -19.88 -3.78
CA LYS A 278 20.33 -21.04 -4.34
C LYS A 278 21.57 -21.45 -3.53
N LYS A 279 22.20 -20.52 -2.81
CA LYS A 279 23.37 -20.81 -1.95
C LYS A 279 22.96 -21.35 -0.56
N SER A 280 21.70 -21.20 -0.17
CA SER A 280 21.18 -21.64 1.14
C SER A 280 20.51 -23.04 1.09
N LYS A 281 20.37 -23.61 -0.11
CA LYS A 281 19.98 -25.01 -0.36
C LYS A 281 21.21 -25.85 -0.67
#